data_eb3953cc9366e738540a42a5fbd8eaf2
#
_entry.id   eb3953cc9366e738540a42a5fbd8eaf2
#
_cell.length_a   1.000
_cell.length_b   1.000
_cell.length_c   1.000
_cell.angle_alpha   90.00
_cell.angle_beta   90.00
_cell.angle_gamma   90.00
#
_symmetry.space_group_name_H-M   'P 1'
#
loop_
_entity.id
_entity.type
_entity.pdbx_description
1 polymer ?
#
loop_
_entity_poly.entity_id
_entity_poly.type
_entity_poly.pdbx_seq_one_letter_code
_entity_poly.pdbx_strand_id
1 'polypeptide(L)'
;MASTATIKVLLLTKTCGYRHDCIPTMISAFNSLPFSVTTTEDSTELLFLSEYDVIALGHNTGDYLTEEEVTSLLNFVENGGGVVGIHAATSGLKANARYIKILGEVFNGHPPPQWMTLAVESPEHYINRYESLPGPDSAPEEAPVCHVKIESLPASQFPWFDEVYTFRSHPRIEGRTILLSVQEGAESAGFPLSWTQTVGKGRVYYTALGHFDEAYKNNWFMESLRRAVVWTAKKD
;
A
#
# COMPACT_ATOMS: atom_id res chain seq x y z
N MET A 1 6.99 -9.46 32.03
CA MET A 1 7.02 -9.03 30.62
C MET A 1 5.67 -8.37 30.34
N ALA A 2 5.66 -7.10 29.99
CA ALA A 2 4.41 -6.44 29.60
C ALA A 2 3.91 -7.10 28.31
N SER A 3 2.68 -7.62 28.32
CA SER A 3 2.00 -8.09 27.12
C SER A 3 1.84 -6.87 26.20
N THR A 4 2.61 -6.79 25.12
CA THR A 4 2.36 -5.79 24.09
C THR A 4 1.00 -6.13 23.48
N ALA A 5 0.03 -5.24 23.65
CA ALA A 5 -1.30 -5.43 23.08
C ALA A 5 -1.18 -5.69 21.56
N THR A 6 -1.88 -6.72 21.08
CA THR A 6 -1.91 -7.07 19.65
C THR A 6 -2.52 -5.92 18.85
N ILE A 7 -1.88 -5.50 17.76
CA ILE A 7 -2.41 -4.45 16.88
C ILE A 7 -3.72 -4.94 16.25
N LYS A 8 -4.77 -4.13 16.35
CA LYS A 8 -6.09 -4.39 15.78
C LYS A 8 -6.22 -3.69 14.43
N VAL A 9 -6.48 -4.45 13.38
CA VAL A 9 -6.56 -3.98 11.99
C VAL A 9 -7.96 -4.22 11.44
N LEU A 10 -8.60 -3.19 10.90
CA LEU A 10 -9.77 -3.33 10.04
C LEU A 10 -9.30 -3.36 8.58
N LEU A 11 -9.47 -4.48 7.88
CA LEU A 11 -9.22 -4.60 6.44
C LEU A 11 -10.54 -4.42 5.69
N LEU A 12 -10.72 -3.26 5.06
CA LEU A 12 -11.89 -2.93 4.24
C LEU A 12 -11.59 -3.21 2.77
N THR A 13 -12.41 -4.09 2.13
CA THR A 13 -12.22 -4.53 0.74
C THR A 13 -13.43 -4.22 -0.15
N LYS A 14 -14.31 -3.30 0.27
CA LYS A 14 -15.47 -2.87 -0.51
C LYS A 14 -15.08 -2.18 -1.81
N THR A 15 -15.72 -2.57 -2.90
CA THR A 15 -15.54 -1.98 -4.22
C THR A 15 -16.89 -1.60 -4.83
N CYS A 16 -16.98 -0.42 -5.47
CA CYS A 16 -18.12 0.01 -6.30
C CYS A 16 -17.73 0.19 -7.78
N GLY A 17 -16.47 -0.02 -8.11
CA GLY A 17 -15.92 -0.06 -9.47
C GLY A 17 -15.34 -1.44 -9.78
N TYR A 18 -14.16 -1.46 -10.42
CA TYR A 18 -13.46 -2.71 -10.73
C TYR A 18 -13.09 -3.48 -9.45
N ARG A 19 -13.39 -4.78 -9.43
CA ARG A 19 -12.99 -5.68 -8.34
C ARG A 19 -11.83 -6.54 -8.78
N HIS A 20 -10.74 -6.48 -8.02
CA HIS A 20 -9.54 -7.25 -8.31
C HIS A 20 -9.70 -8.72 -7.86
N ASP A 21 -9.23 -9.64 -8.70
CA ASP A 21 -9.31 -11.08 -8.43
C ASP A 21 -8.41 -11.52 -7.26
N CYS A 22 -7.34 -10.78 -6.97
CA CYS A 22 -6.41 -11.06 -5.88
C CYS A 22 -6.94 -10.71 -4.46
N ILE A 23 -8.11 -10.08 -4.32
CA ILE A 23 -8.67 -9.71 -3.01
C ILE A 23 -8.78 -10.90 -2.06
N PRO A 24 -9.26 -12.10 -2.45
CA PRO A 24 -9.31 -13.27 -1.55
C PRO A 24 -7.92 -13.70 -1.05
N THR A 25 -6.92 -13.67 -1.92
CA THR A 25 -5.53 -13.99 -1.56
C THR A 25 -4.94 -12.96 -0.61
N MET A 26 -5.18 -11.66 -0.85
CA MET A 26 -4.81 -10.58 0.07
C MET A 26 -5.44 -10.77 1.46
N ILE A 27 -6.73 -11.08 1.53
CA ILE A 27 -7.44 -11.33 2.81
C ILE A 27 -6.79 -12.49 3.56
N SER A 28 -6.53 -13.61 2.87
CA SER A 28 -5.87 -14.78 3.45
C SER A 28 -4.49 -14.42 3.99
N ALA A 29 -3.71 -13.65 3.22
CA ALA A 29 -2.38 -13.22 3.61
C ALA A 29 -2.41 -12.28 4.83
N PHE A 30 -3.32 -11.31 4.87
CA PHE A 30 -3.49 -10.45 6.04
C PHE A 30 -3.87 -11.21 7.31
N ASN A 31 -4.76 -12.21 7.19
CA ASN A 31 -5.16 -13.06 8.31
C ASN A 31 -4.01 -13.96 8.84
N SER A 32 -2.94 -14.14 8.06
CA SER A 32 -1.73 -14.86 8.50
C SER A 32 -0.74 -13.97 9.25
N LEU A 33 -0.90 -12.65 9.21
CA LEU A 33 -0.04 -11.71 9.92
C LEU A 33 -0.28 -11.75 11.45
N PRO A 34 0.70 -11.40 12.28
CA PRO A 34 0.59 -11.46 13.73
C PRO A 34 -0.23 -10.29 14.31
N PHE A 35 -1.40 -10.04 13.75
CA PHE A 35 -2.34 -8.98 14.13
C PHE A 35 -3.72 -9.56 14.41
N SER A 36 -4.58 -8.80 15.09
CA SER A 36 -6.01 -9.06 15.16
C SER A 36 -6.68 -8.40 13.96
N VAL A 37 -6.94 -9.16 12.90
CA VAL A 37 -7.51 -8.63 11.64
C VAL A 37 -9.01 -8.90 11.61
N THR A 38 -9.79 -7.84 11.41
CA THR A 38 -11.21 -7.91 11.04
C THR A 38 -11.32 -7.54 9.56
N THR A 39 -11.83 -8.44 8.73
CA THR A 39 -12.04 -8.18 7.30
C THR A 39 -13.52 -7.92 7.03
N THR A 40 -13.82 -6.87 6.25
CA THR A 40 -15.20 -6.52 5.91
C THR A 40 -15.31 -5.87 4.52
N GLU A 41 -16.49 -5.99 3.93
CA GLU A 41 -16.95 -5.16 2.80
C GLU A 41 -18.05 -4.17 3.25
N ASP A 42 -18.46 -4.24 4.51
CA ASP A 42 -19.40 -3.28 5.08
C ASP A 42 -18.66 -2.00 5.50
N SER A 43 -18.83 -0.93 4.73
CA SER A 43 -18.17 0.35 5.01
C SER A 43 -18.72 1.05 6.24
N THR A 44 -19.89 0.66 6.76
CA THR A 44 -20.45 1.25 7.98
C THR A 44 -19.60 0.96 9.22
N GLU A 45 -18.72 -0.07 9.16
CA GLU A 45 -17.70 -0.32 10.19
C GLU A 45 -16.77 0.89 10.41
N LEU A 46 -16.59 1.73 9.39
CA LEU A 46 -15.83 2.99 9.53
C LEU A 46 -16.48 4.00 10.48
N LEU A 47 -17.71 3.81 10.88
CA LEU A 47 -18.37 4.67 11.88
C LEU A 47 -17.99 4.27 13.33
N PHE A 48 -17.31 3.11 13.54
CA PHE A 48 -17.05 2.52 14.86
C PHE A 48 -15.54 2.18 15.04
N LEU A 49 -14.66 3.14 14.77
CA LEU A 49 -13.21 2.91 14.67
C LEU A 49 -12.44 2.90 16.00
N SER A 50 -13.10 3.12 17.14
CA SER A 50 -12.44 3.20 18.46
C SER A 50 -11.71 1.92 18.89
N GLU A 51 -12.06 0.78 18.30
CA GLU A 51 -11.47 -0.52 18.62
C GLU A 51 -10.25 -0.87 17.78
N TYR A 52 -9.94 -0.07 16.75
CA TYR A 52 -8.87 -0.35 15.79
C TYR A 52 -7.67 0.59 15.95
N ASP A 53 -6.47 0.05 15.73
CA ASP A 53 -5.23 0.83 15.65
C ASP A 53 -4.95 1.28 14.21
N VAL A 54 -5.32 0.44 13.22
CA VAL A 54 -5.02 0.64 11.79
C VAL A 54 -6.21 0.26 10.92
N ILE A 55 -6.49 1.09 9.92
CA ILE A 55 -7.42 0.80 8.83
C ILE A 55 -6.61 0.48 7.58
N ALA A 56 -6.75 -0.74 7.07
CA ALA A 56 -6.19 -1.15 5.78
C ALA A 56 -7.27 -1.03 4.70
N LEU A 57 -7.00 -0.21 3.70
CA LEU A 57 -7.85 -0.01 2.52
C LEU A 57 -7.28 -0.86 1.38
N GLY A 58 -7.92 -2.00 1.12
CA GLY A 58 -7.43 -3.00 0.19
C GLY A 58 -8.23 -3.03 -1.11
N HIS A 59 -7.65 -2.55 -2.23
CA HIS A 59 -8.23 -2.58 -3.57
C HIS A 59 -9.59 -1.86 -3.72
N ASN A 60 -9.83 -0.83 -2.91
CA ASN A 60 -11.09 -0.10 -2.95
C ASN A 60 -11.19 0.74 -4.23
N THR A 61 -12.30 0.64 -4.94
CA THR A 61 -12.54 1.35 -6.20
C THR A 61 -13.93 1.97 -6.26
N GLY A 62 -14.06 3.06 -7.04
CA GLY A 62 -15.32 3.79 -7.20
C GLY A 62 -15.73 4.56 -5.94
N ASP A 63 -16.96 5.04 -5.93
CA ASP A 63 -17.50 5.84 -4.81
C ASP A 63 -18.11 4.90 -3.76
N TYR A 64 -17.23 4.20 -3.03
CA TYR A 64 -17.57 3.12 -2.12
C TYR A 64 -17.87 3.56 -0.67
N LEU A 65 -17.62 4.84 -0.33
CA LEU A 65 -17.92 5.43 1.00
C LEU A 65 -18.89 6.60 0.88
N THR A 66 -19.69 6.78 1.91
CA THR A 66 -20.49 7.98 2.13
C THR A 66 -19.62 9.12 2.70
N GLU A 67 -20.12 10.34 2.65
CA GLU A 67 -19.45 11.51 3.25
C GLU A 67 -19.24 11.38 4.77
N GLU A 68 -20.15 10.70 5.47
CA GLU A 68 -20.04 10.43 6.91
C GLU A 68 -18.92 9.45 7.20
N GLU A 69 -18.81 8.34 6.44
CA GLU A 69 -17.74 7.36 6.54
C GLU A 69 -16.38 7.96 6.23
N VAL A 70 -16.27 8.82 5.20
CA VAL A 70 -15.03 9.55 4.90
C VAL A 70 -14.67 10.50 6.04
N THR A 71 -15.65 11.17 6.63
CA THR A 71 -15.42 12.06 7.78
C THR A 71 -14.90 11.29 8.98
N SER A 72 -15.48 10.13 9.26
CA SER A 72 -15.03 9.25 10.35
C SER A 72 -13.61 8.76 10.12
N LEU A 73 -13.28 8.29 8.92
CA LEU A 73 -11.92 7.86 8.56
C LEU A 73 -10.90 9.01 8.69
N LEU A 74 -11.25 10.21 8.21
CA LEU A 74 -10.38 11.37 8.36
C LEU A 74 -10.16 11.73 9.83
N ASN A 75 -11.21 11.77 10.64
CA ASN A 75 -11.10 12.04 12.07
C ASN A 75 -10.24 10.97 12.77
N PHE A 76 -10.41 9.71 12.42
CA PHE A 76 -9.60 8.62 12.96
C PHE A 76 -8.11 8.86 12.73
N VAL A 77 -7.71 9.14 11.49
CA VAL A 77 -6.30 9.36 11.18
C VAL A 77 -5.78 10.68 11.77
N GLU A 78 -6.56 11.77 11.72
CA GLU A 78 -6.14 13.06 12.30
C GLU A 78 -5.92 12.99 13.81
N ASN A 79 -6.64 12.10 14.50
CA ASN A 79 -6.48 11.85 15.94
C ASN A 79 -5.39 10.81 16.28
N GLY A 80 -4.73 10.24 15.28
CA GLY A 80 -3.54 9.41 15.51
C GLY A 80 -3.65 7.98 15.05
N GLY A 81 -4.78 7.54 14.51
CA GLY A 81 -4.96 6.22 13.90
C GLY A 81 -4.07 6.02 12.67
N GLY A 82 -3.76 4.77 12.35
CA GLY A 82 -2.97 4.38 11.19
C GLY A 82 -3.82 4.08 9.96
N VAL A 83 -3.31 4.41 8.77
CA VAL A 83 -3.94 4.00 7.50
C VAL A 83 -2.91 3.32 6.60
N VAL A 84 -3.29 2.18 6.02
CA VAL A 84 -2.51 1.45 5.01
C VAL A 84 -3.36 1.37 3.74
N GLY A 85 -2.96 2.06 2.68
CA GLY A 85 -3.59 1.99 1.36
C GLY A 85 -2.85 1.03 0.44
N ILE A 86 -3.58 0.12 -0.21
CA ILE A 86 -3.00 -0.91 -1.06
C ILE A 86 -3.59 -0.81 -2.46
N HIS A 87 -2.70 -0.70 -3.44
CA HIS A 87 -2.96 -0.77 -4.87
C HIS A 87 -4.11 0.18 -5.28
N ALA A 88 -5.27 -0.35 -5.64
CA ALA A 88 -6.41 0.42 -6.13
C ALA A 88 -7.08 1.33 -5.08
N ALA A 89 -6.60 1.37 -3.82
CA ALA A 89 -7.14 2.29 -2.82
C ALA A 89 -7.17 3.75 -3.32
N THR A 90 -6.18 4.20 -4.12
CA THR A 90 -6.17 5.54 -4.74
C THR A 90 -7.13 5.69 -5.94
N SER A 91 -7.78 4.59 -6.36
CA SER A 91 -8.84 4.58 -7.38
C SER A 91 -10.24 4.78 -6.78
N GLY A 92 -10.35 4.72 -5.45
CA GLY A 92 -11.57 5.08 -4.72
C GLY A 92 -11.77 6.59 -4.60
N LEU A 93 -13.01 7.02 -4.55
CA LEU A 93 -13.45 8.39 -4.26
C LEU A 93 -12.60 9.50 -4.92
N LYS A 94 -12.33 9.36 -6.21
CA LYS A 94 -11.42 10.22 -7.00
C LYS A 94 -11.76 11.72 -7.00
N ALA A 95 -12.94 12.12 -6.55
CA ALA A 95 -13.37 13.50 -6.43
C ALA A 95 -13.43 14.00 -4.97
N ASN A 96 -13.23 13.12 -3.99
CA ASN A 96 -13.34 13.50 -2.58
C ASN A 96 -12.00 13.98 -2.02
N ALA A 97 -11.87 15.30 -1.83
CA ALA A 97 -10.63 15.93 -1.38
C ALA A 97 -10.13 15.42 0.00
N ARG A 98 -11.06 15.02 0.90
CA ARG A 98 -10.71 14.49 2.23
C ARG A 98 -10.09 13.10 2.12
N TYR A 99 -10.65 12.24 1.28
CA TYR A 99 -10.10 10.91 1.01
C TYR A 99 -8.73 11.01 0.31
N ILE A 100 -8.62 11.89 -0.70
CA ILE A 100 -7.35 12.18 -1.38
C ILE A 100 -6.28 12.68 -0.39
N LYS A 101 -6.64 13.55 0.56
CA LYS A 101 -5.73 14.02 1.62
C LYS A 101 -5.17 12.86 2.44
N ILE A 102 -5.97 11.82 2.71
CA ILE A 102 -5.53 10.65 3.49
C ILE A 102 -4.49 9.84 2.67
N LEU A 103 -4.81 9.43 1.44
CA LEU A 103 -3.94 8.55 0.65
C LEU A 103 -2.82 9.31 -0.09
N GLY A 104 -3.03 10.58 -0.35
CA GLY A 104 -2.04 11.46 -0.94
C GLY A 104 -2.21 11.70 -2.44
N GLU A 105 -2.68 10.72 -3.21
CA GLU A 105 -2.82 10.85 -4.66
C GLU A 105 -4.10 10.19 -5.20
N VAL A 106 -4.37 10.45 -6.48
CA VAL A 106 -5.47 9.84 -7.23
C VAL A 106 -4.91 9.06 -8.41
N PHE A 107 -5.24 7.79 -8.47
CA PHE A 107 -4.91 6.93 -9.61
C PHE A 107 -5.44 7.52 -10.93
N ASN A 108 -4.57 7.60 -11.94
CA ASN A 108 -4.88 8.17 -13.25
C ASN A 108 -4.80 7.15 -14.42
N GLY A 109 -4.24 5.97 -14.17
CA GLY A 109 -4.10 4.92 -15.17
C GLY A 109 -2.76 4.18 -15.05
N HIS A 110 -2.61 3.16 -15.87
CA HIS A 110 -1.39 2.35 -16.00
C HIS A 110 -1.30 1.77 -17.41
N PRO A 111 -0.09 1.50 -17.94
CA PRO A 111 0.10 0.64 -19.11
C PRO A 111 -0.27 -0.82 -18.74
N PRO A 112 -0.34 -1.75 -19.72
CA PRO A 112 -0.46 -3.17 -19.41
C PRO A 112 0.58 -3.60 -18.37
N PRO A 113 0.26 -4.59 -17.50
CA PRO A 113 1.22 -5.12 -16.53
C PRO A 113 2.54 -5.49 -17.17
N GLN A 114 3.65 -5.16 -16.52
CA GLN A 114 4.98 -5.34 -17.09
C GLN A 114 6.05 -5.50 -16.03
N TRP A 115 7.19 -6.02 -16.43
CA TRP A 115 8.39 -5.95 -15.61
C TRP A 115 8.88 -4.51 -15.48
N MET A 116 9.15 -4.12 -14.25
CA MET A 116 9.75 -2.83 -13.92
C MET A 116 10.97 -3.03 -13.03
N THR A 117 11.87 -2.08 -13.02
CA THR A 117 12.93 -2.00 -12.01
C THR A 117 12.46 -1.09 -10.89
N LEU A 118 12.28 -1.63 -9.70
CA LEU A 118 11.98 -0.86 -8.50
C LEU A 118 13.27 -0.45 -7.79
N ALA A 119 13.26 0.75 -7.22
CA ALA A 119 14.31 1.24 -6.35
C ALA A 119 13.78 1.53 -4.95
N VAL A 120 14.52 1.10 -3.93
CA VAL A 120 14.33 1.49 -2.53
C VAL A 120 14.95 2.86 -2.32
N GLU A 121 14.12 3.89 -2.06
CA GLU A 121 14.61 5.28 -1.94
C GLU A 121 14.95 5.71 -0.52
N SER A 122 14.28 5.15 0.48
CA SER A 122 14.51 5.49 1.88
C SER A 122 14.86 4.23 2.68
N PRO A 123 16.08 3.68 2.52
CA PRO A 123 16.48 2.41 3.14
C PRO A 123 16.47 2.48 4.67
N GLU A 124 16.69 3.66 5.26
CA GLU A 124 16.67 3.86 6.71
C GLU A 124 15.25 3.86 7.32
N HIS A 125 14.22 4.02 6.48
CA HIS A 125 12.85 4.01 6.96
C HIS A 125 12.47 2.63 7.49
N TYR A 126 11.79 2.54 8.63
CA TYR A 126 11.42 1.28 9.29
C TYR A 126 10.80 0.25 8.34
N ILE A 127 9.93 0.71 7.43
CA ILE A 127 9.26 -0.16 6.45
C ILE A 127 10.24 -0.80 5.47
N ASN A 128 11.33 -0.10 5.10
CA ASN A 128 12.31 -0.54 4.09
C ASN A 128 13.52 -1.31 4.65
N ARG A 129 13.53 -1.65 5.94
CA ARG A 129 14.63 -2.43 6.55
C ARG A 129 14.48 -3.91 6.25
N TYR A 130 14.76 -4.32 5.02
CA TYR A 130 14.72 -5.72 4.60
C TYR A 130 16.08 -6.39 4.75
N GLU A 131 16.06 -7.72 4.98
CA GLU A 131 17.26 -8.54 4.96
C GLU A 131 17.72 -8.84 3.52
N SER A 132 16.76 -8.97 2.60
CA SER A 132 17.00 -9.20 1.18
C SER A 132 15.86 -8.62 0.34
N LEU A 133 16.17 -8.24 -0.90
CA LEU A 133 15.18 -7.83 -1.90
C LEU A 133 14.71 -9.05 -2.71
N PRO A 134 13.49 -9.02 -3.30
CA PRO A 134 12.96 -10.14 -4.06
C PRO A 134 13.67 -10.30 -5.41
N GLY A 135 13.66 -11.54 -5.91
CA GLY A 135 14.04 -11.87 -7.27
C GLY A 135 12.85 -11.92 -8.23
N PRO A 136 13.07 -12.30 -9.50
CA PRO A 136 12.03 -12.37 -10.52
C PRO A 136 11.00 -13.50 -10.31
N ASP A 137 11.27 -14.43 -9.38
CA ASP A 137 10.40 -15.60 -9.11
C ASP A 137 9.07 -15.22 -8.43
N SER A 138 8.85 -13.93 -8.18
CA SER A 138 7.63 -13.39 -7.55
C SER A 138 6.56 -12.94 -8.55
N ALA A 139 6.72 -13.22 -9.83
CA ALA A 139 5.76 -12.89 -10.88
C ALA A 139 4.75 -14.03 -11.13
N PRO A 140 3.56 -13.74 -11.69
CA PRO A 140 2.63 -14.75 -12.20
C PRO A 140 3.28 -15.68 -13.21
N GLU A 141 2.78 -16.92 -13.30
CA GLU A 141 3.31 -17.92 -14.25
C GLU A 141 3.17 -17.46 -15.72
N GLU A 142 2.13 -16.69 -16.02
CA GLU A 142 1.85 -16.14 -17.34
C GLU A 142 2.66 -14.86 -17.66
N ALA A 143 3.43 -14.35 -16.69
CA ALA A 143 4.24 -13.15 -16.93
C ALA A 143 5.29 -13.43 -18.01
N PRO A 144 5.58 -12.46 -18.89
CA PRO A 144 6.67 -12.61 -19.84
C PRO A 144 8.01 -12.82 -19.13
N VAL A 145 8.96 -13.44 -19.80
CA VAL A 145 10.30 -13.65 -19.25
C VAL A 145 10.91 -12.32 -18.80
N CYS A 146 11.45 -12.30 -17.58
CA CYS A 146 12.15 -11.14 -17.07
C CYS A 146 13.45 -10.91 -17.84
N HIS A 147 13.55 -9.79 -18.54
CA HIS A 147 14.77 -9.38 -19.26
C HIS A 147 15.66 -8.41 -18.47
N VAL A 148 15.27 -8.07 -17.23
CA VAL A 148 16.09 -7.23 -16.35
C VAL A 148 17.36 -7.99 -15.96
N LYS A 149 18.52 -7.41 -16.23
CA LYS A 149 19.84 -8.00 -15.87
C LYS A 149 20.11 -7.74 -14.39
N ILE A 150 19.67 -8.65 -13.55
CA ILE A 150 19.69 -8.50 -12.08
C ILE A 150 21.11 -8.27 -11.56
N GLU A 151 22.11 -8.96 -12.14
CA GLU A 151 23.51 -8.86 -11.71
C GLU A 151 24.10 -7.46 -11.95
N SER A 152 23.44 -6.65 -12.80
CA SER A 152 23.87 -5.28 -13.09
C SER A 152 23.11 -4.22 -12.30
N LEU A 153 22.11 -4.61 -11.51
CA LEU A 153 21.34 -3.66 -10.69
C LEU A 153 22.12 -3.22 -9.46
N PRO A 154 21.99 -1.96 -9.04
CA PRO A 154 22.39 -1.53 -7.71
C PRO A 154 21.72 -2.37 -6.62
N ALA A 155 22.39 -2.55 -5.49
CA ALA A 155 21.86 -3.35 -4.35
C ALA A 155 20.53 -2.85 -3.78
N SER A 156 20.13 -1.62 -4.11
CA SER A 156 18.85 -1.03 -3.73
C SER A 156 17.76 -1.19 -4.79
N GLN A 157 18.02 -1.93 -5.87
CA GLN A 157 17.09 -2.10 -6.97
C GLN A 157 16.80 -3.58 -7.22
N PHE A 158 15.59 -3.87 -7.69
CA PHE A 158 15.13 -5.23 -7.97
C PHE A 158 14.03 -5.25 -9.04
N PRO A 159 13.88 -6.36 -9.79
CA PRO A 159 12.79 -6.53 -10.74
C PRO A 159 11.49 -6.83 -10.01
N TRP A 160 10.39 -6.26 -10.52
CA TRP A 160 9.03 -6.55 -10.04
C TRP A 160 8.06 -6.55 -11.22
N PHE A 161 7.11 -7.47 -11.24
CA PHE A 161 6.06 -7.53 -12.26
C PHE A 161 4.73 -7.05 -11.66
N ASP A 162 4.22 -5.94 -12.18
CA ASP A 162 2.95 -5.36 -11.70
C ASP A 162 2.44 -4.30 -12.69
N GLU A 163 1.36 -3.60 -12.32
CA GLU A 163 0.89 -2.40 -13.00
C GLU A 163 1.72 -1.19 -12.57
N VAL A 164 2.26 -0.46 -13.54
CA VAL A 164 2.96 0.81 -13.28
C VAL A 164 1.94 1.94 -13.17
N TYR A 165 1.50 2.24 -11.96
CA TYR A 165 0.52 3.29 -11.73
C TYR A 165 1.05 4.67 -12.06
N THR A 166 0.20 5.46 -12.70
CA THR A 166 0.34 6.91 -12.80
C THR A 166 -0.69 7.60 -11.92
N PHE A 167 -0.42 8.83 -11.50
CA PHE A 167 -1.29 9.61 -10.64
C PHE A 167 -1.63 10.96 -11.29
N ARG A 168 -2.69 11.63 -10.81
CA ARG A 168 -3.10 12.94 -11.32
C ARG A 168 -2.04 14.01 -11.08
N SER A 169 -1.32 13.92 -9.97
CA SER A 169 -0.20 14.80 -9.62
C SER A 169 1.05 13.95 -9.39
N HIS A 170 2.21 14.59 -9.36
CA HIS A 170 3.45 13.87 -9.05
C HIS A 170 3.53 13.58 -7.54
N PRO A 171 3.68 12.30 -7.11
CA PRO A 171 3.64 11.95 -5.69
C PRO A 171 4.77 12.54 -4.84
N ARG A 172 5.88 12.96 -5.44
CA ARG A 172 7.03 13.53 -4.73
C ARG A 172 6.77 14.99 -4.38
N ILE A 173 6.26 15.22 -3.16
CA ILE A 173 5.98 16.54 -2.61
C ILE A 173 6.58 16.67 -1.20
N GLU A 174 6.70 17.88 -0.70
CA GLU A 174 7.12 18.14 0.68
C GLU A 174 6.19 17.45 1.71
N GLY A 175 6.78 16.93 2.78
CA GLY A 175 6.05 16.22 3.84
C GLY A 175 5.72 14.75 3.53
N ARG A 176 6.16 14.23 2.36
CA ARG A 176 6.00 12.83 1.97
C ARG A 176 7.37 12.15 1.86
N THR A 177 7.51 10.98 2.46
CA THR A 177 8.70 10.14 2.32
C THR A 177 8.43 9.07 1.27
N ILE A 178 9.18 9.09 0.16
CA ILE A 178 9.10 8.08 -0.87
C ILE A 178 9.86 6.85 -0.42
N LEU A 179 9.21 5.69 -0.51
CA LEU A 179 9.78 4.39 -0.12
C LEU A 179 10.25 3.60 -1.33
N LEU A 180 9.43 3.56 -2.38
CA LEU A 180 9.72 2.84 -3.62
C LEU A 180 9.39 3.72 -4.82
N SER A 181 10.20 3.61 -5.85
CA SER A 181 9.94 4.20 -7.17
C SER A 181 10.27 3.25 -8.30
N VAL A 182 9.59 3.40 -9.43
CA VAL A 182 10.00 2.75 -10.67
C VAL A 182 11.08 3.59 -11.34
N GLN A 183 12.15 2.95 -11.81
CA GLN A 183 13.25 3.63 -12.47
C GLN A 183 12.97 3.79 -13.98
N GLU A 184 13.05 5.01 -14.45
CA GLU A 184 12.98 5.36 -15.87
C GLU A 184 14.38 5.84 -16.35
N GLY A 185 15.34 4.89 -16.47
CA GLY A 185 16.73 5.19 -16.84
C GLY A 185 17.66 5.43 -15.65
N ALA A 186 18.97 5.57 -15.93
CA ALA A 186 20.02 5.49 -14.90
C ALA A 186 20.21 6.76 -14.05
N GLU A 187 19.66 7.91 -14.44
CA GLU A 187 20.01 9.21 -13.85
C GLU A 187 18.82 10.01 -13.30
N SER A 188 17.58 9.52 -13.40
CA SER A 188 16.41 10.23 -12.88
C SER A 188 15.97 9.70 -11.52
N ALA A 189 15.54 10.59 -10.62
CA ALA A 189 14.75 10.19 -9.48
C ALA A 189 13.50 9.46 -10.01
N GLY A 190 13.35 8.16 -9.70
CA GLY A 190 12.28 7.32 -10.22
C GLY A 190 10.88 7.86 -9.90
N PHE A 191 9.87 7.40 -10.65
CA PHE A 191 8.48 7.76 -10.39
C PHE A 191 7.95 7.01 -9.15
N PRO A 192 7.45 7.71 -8.11
CA PRO A 192 7.03 7.08 -6.85
C PRO A 192 5.84 6.14 -7.01
N LEU A 193 5.96 4.94 -6.45
CA LEU A 193 4.89 3.93 -6.36
C LEU A 193 4.52 3.58 -4.91
N SER A 194 5.36 3.95 -3.93
CA SER A 194 5.06 3.74 -2.51
C SER A 194 5.61 4.88 -1.67
N TRP A 195 4.83 5.32 -0.68
CA TRP A 195 5.20 6.43 0.19
C TRP A 195 4.56 6.36 1.56
N THR A 196 5.08 7.17 2.47
CA THR A 196 4.46 7.51 3.74
C THR A 196 4.23 9.00 3.86
N GLN A 197 3.21 9.36 4.62
CA GLN A 197 2.91 10.74 5.02
C GLN A 197 2.23 10.78 6.39
N THR A 198 2.12 11.98 6.96
CA THR A 198 1.33 12.22 8.17
C THR A 198 0.07 13.00 7.83
N VAL A 199 -1.04 12.67 8.48
CA VAL A 199 -2.31 13.40 8.40
C VAL A 199 -2.77 13.69 9.83
N GLY A 200 -2.69 14.95 10.24
CA GLY A 200 -2.87 15.30 11.64
C GLY A 200 -1.83 14.63 12.54
N LYS A 201 -2.28 13.79 13.47
CA LYS A 201 -1.41 12.97 14.34
C LYS A 201 -1.19 11.55 13.80
N GLY A 202 -1.91 11.13 12.75
CA GLY A 202 -1.86 9.78 12.21
C GLY A 202 -0.76 9.60 11.18
N ARG A 203 -0.38 8.34 10.96
CA ARG A 203 0.58 7.91 9.94
C ARG A 203 -0.14 7.16 8.83
N VAL A 204 0.19 7.45 7.60
CA VAL A 204 -0.38 6.82 6.42
C VAL A 204 0.74 6.22 5.58
N TYR A 205 0.54 4.98 5.16
CA TYR A 205 1.35 4.30 4.15
C TYR A 205 0.48 4.02 2.92
N TYR A 206 1.06 4.14 1.74
CA TYR A 206 0.45 3.72 0.49
C TYR A 206 1.45 2.97 -0.38
N THR A 207 0.97 1.92 -1.07
CA THR A 207 1.70 1.24 -2.15
C THR A 207 0.80 1.01 -3.35
N ALA A 208 1.31 1.30 -4.55
CA ALA A 208 0.66 0.98 -5.82
C ALA A 208 0.82 -0.50 -6.22
N LEU A 209 1.71 -1.23 -5.56
CA LEU A 209 1.96 -2.64 -5.83
C LEU A 209 0.85 -3.54 -5.30
N GLY A 210 0.70 -4.74 -5.84
CA GLY A 210 -0.19 -5.75 -5.32
C GLY A 210 -1.35 -6.13 -6.23
N HIS A 211 -1.25 -5.92 -7.54
CA HIS A 211 -2.30 -6.32 -8.49
C HIS A 211 -2.53 -7.84 -8.54
N PHE A 212 -1.46 -8.62 -8.41
CA PHE A 212 -1.50 -10.07 -8.58
C PHE A 212 -1.48 -10.83 -7.26
N ASP A 213 -2.01 -12.07 -7.28
CA ASP A 213 -1.96 -13.01 -6.16
C ASP A 213 -0.53 -13.26 -5.65
N GLU A 214 0.43 -13.28 -6.57
CA GLU A 214 1.85 -13.55 -6.31
C GLU A 214 2.48 -12.51 -5.39
N ALA A 215 2.02 -11.27 -5.44
CA ALA A 215 2.46 -10.24 -4.50
C ALA A 215 2.18 -10.66 -3.05
N TYR A 216 0.99 -11.23 -2.79
CA TYR A 216 0.57 -11.66 -1.45
C TYR A 216 1.15 -13.00 -1.02
N LYS A 217 1.79 -13.74 -1.93
CA LYS A 217 2.59 -14.94 -1.65
C LYS A 217 4.07 -14.61 -1.46
N ASN A 218 4.50 -13.40 -1.85
CA ASN A 218 5.88 -12.96 -1.76
C ASN A 218 6.22 -12.48 -0.35
N ASN A 219 7.24 -13.08 0.27
CA ASN A 219 7.66 -12.78 1.64
C ASN A 219 8.09 -11.32 1.82
N TRP A 220 8.79 -10.73 0.84
CA TRP A 220 9.23 -9.34 0.90
C TRP A 220 8.03 -8.39 0.92
N PHE A 221 7.06 -8.59 0.01
CA PHE A 221 5.88 -7.74 -0.07
C PHE A 221 5.02 -7.85 1.20
N MET A 222 4.81 -9.07 1.70
CA MET A 222 4.07 -9.30 2.95
C MET A 222 4.79 -8.73 4.17
N GLU A 223 6.12 -8.81 4.22
CA GLU A 223 6.89 -8.17 5.29
C GLU A 223 6.81 -6.64 5.20
N SER A 224 6.78 -6.05 3.99
CA SER A 224 6.58 -4.62 3.83
C SER A 224 5.20 -4.17 4.33
N LEU A 225 4.14 -4.91 4.03
CA LEU A 225 2.78 -4.65 4.54
C LEU A 225 2.71 -4.83 6.07
N ARG A 226 3.34 -5.89 6.61
CA ARG A 226 3.43 -6.08 8.07
C ARG A 226 4.11 -4.90 8.74
N ARG A 227 5.24 -4.44 8.22
CA ARG A 227 5.95 -3.27 8.74
C ARG A 227 5.15 -1.98 8.57
N ALA A 228 4.42 -1.83 7.47
CA ALA A 228 3.53 -0.70 7.27
C ALA A 228 2.44 -0.63 8.34
N VAL A 229 1.83 -1.76 8.71
CA VAL A 229 0.87 -1.85 9.81
C VAL A 229 1.52 -1.46 11.14
N VAL A 230 2.69 -2.01 11.46
CA VAL A 230 3.42 -1.69 12.71
C VAL A 230 3.77 -0.21 12.78
N TRP A 231 4.30 0.35 11.69
CA TRP A 231 4.69 1.75 11.62
C TRP A 231 3.50 2.70 11.71
N THR A 232 2.41 2.40 11.00
CA THR A 232 1.21 3.25 11.06
C THR A 232 0.53 3.18 12.43
N ALA A 233 0.59 2.03 13.12
CA ALA A 233 0.14 1.87 14.51
C ALA A 233 1.08 2.52 15.55
N LYS A 234 2.24 3.09 15.13
CA LYS A 234 3.28 3.67 16.02
C LYS A 234 3.83 2.67 17.05
N LYS A 235 4.09 1.44 16.60
CA LYS A 235 4.69 0.36 17.39
C LYS A 235 6.07 -0.06 16.83
N ASP A 236 6.66 0.76 15.94
CA ASP A 236 7.97 0.64 15.28
C ASP A 236 9.17 0.90 16.22
#